data_3daa3e8b8e47db09da8ee934eb134d47
#
_entry.id   3daa3e8b8e47db09da8ee934eb134d47
#
_cell.length_a   1.000
_cell.length_b   1.000
_cell.length_c   1.000
_cell.angle_alpha   90.00
_cell.angle_beta   90.00
_cell.angle_gamma   90.00
#
_symmetry.space_group_name_H-M   'P 1'
#
loop_
_entity.id
_entity.type
_entity.pdbx_description
1 polymer ?
#
loop_
_entity_poly.entity_id
_entity_poly.type
_entity_poly.pdbx_seq_one_letter_code
_entity_poly.pdbx_strand_id
1 'polypeptide(L)'
;PERFLQPSSRLRTASQAVQDLEDEIAGLSTRIDKIKAEVDELKSAIAGKRVEIETAKASVEKYKSQQDNVRNNREYDFLTKEIEFQSLEIELCEKRIKEFSADREEKEAEVVKNEQILSERQKDLEQKKSELDEIISETKQEEEKLRDKAKDLETKIEPRLLQSFKR
;
A
#
# COMPACT_ATOMS: atom_id res chain seq x y z
N PRO A 1 28.21 -14.91 -10.11
CA PRO A 1 28.97 -14.24 -9.05
C PRO A 1 28.67 -14.77 -7.66
N GLU A 2 27.41 -15.13 -7.34
CA GLU A 2 27.04 -15.69 -6.03
C GLU A 2 27.74 -17.01 -5.70
N ARG A 3 28.12 -17.79 -6.71
CA ARG A 3 28.88 -19.03 -6.53
C ARG A 3 30.23 -18.84 -5.83
N PHE A 4 30.84 -17.67 -6.01
CA PHE A 4 32.18 -17.38 -5.53
C PHE A 4 32.19 -16.68 -4.20
N LEU A 5 31.03 -16.30 -3.67
CA LEU A 5 30.91 -15.70 -2.35
C LEU A 5 31.07 -16.77 -1.26
N GLN A 6 31.73 -16.41 -0.18
CA GLN A 6 31.82 -17.27 0.98
C GLN A 6 30.45 -17.51 1.59
N PRO A 7 30.20 -18.65 2.27
CA PRO A 7 28.88 -18.96 2.83
C PRO A 7 28.30 -17.87 3.73
N SER A 8 29.13 -17.21 4.52
CA SER A 8 28.70 -16.10 5.38
C SER A 8 28.26 -14.88 4.58
N SER A 9 28.90 -14.61 3.44
CA SER A 9 28.55 -13.52 2.53
C SER A 9 27.27 -13.82 1.75
N ARG A 10 27.10 -15.07 1.31
CA ARG A 10 25.86 -15.52 0.66
C ARG A 10 24.66 -15.40 1.59
N LEU A 11 24.81 -15.81 2.82
CA LEU A 11 23.78 -15.72 3.85
C LEU A 11 23.39 -14.28 4.11
N ARG A 12 24.37 -13.39 4.24
CA ARG A 12 24.16 -11.97 4.47
C ARG A 12 23.42 -11.32 3.29
N THR A 13 23.84 -11.61 2.05
CA THR A 13 23.23 -11.08 0.83
C THR A 13 21.79 -11.55 0.71
N ALA A 14 21.51 -12.81 0.93
CA ALA A 14 20.17 -13.39 0.88
C ALA A 14 19.27 -12.83 1.97
N SER A 15 19.80 -12.67 3.18
CA SER A 15 19.09 -12.07 4.32
C SER A 15 18.73 -10.61 4.04
N GLN A 16 19.67 -9.85 3.45
CA GLN A 16 19.43 -8.45 3.08
C GLN A 16 18.38 -8.33 1.99
N ALA A 17 18.39 -9.22 1.00
CA ALA A 17 17.38 -9.24 -0.06
C ALA A 17 15.97 -9.47 0.50
N VAL A 18 15.84 -10.39 1.47
CA VAL A 18 14.57 -10.64 2.18
C VAL A 18 14.12 -9.39 2.92
N GLN A 19 15.02 -8.76 3.66
CA GLN A 19 14.72 -7.54 4.43
C GLN A 19 14.27 -6.41 3.51
N ASP A 20 14.95 -6.20 2.38
CA ASP A 20 14.63 -5.16 1.41
C ASP A 20 13.22 -5.36 0.83
N LEU A 21 12.85 -6.61 0.52
CA LEU A 21 11.51 -6.94 0.03
C LEU A 21 10.44 -6.72 1.10
N GLU A 22 10.72 -7.09 2.34
CA GLU A 22 9.80 -6.86 3.46
C GLU A 22 9.54 -5.36 3.66
N ASP A 23 10.59 -4.54 3.58
CA ASP A 23 10.49 -3.09 3.70
C ASP A 23 9.69 -2.48 2.53
N GLU A 24 9.96 -2.94 1.32
CA GLU A 24 9.23 -2.51 0.12
C GLU A 24 7.75 -2.85 0.21
N ILE A 25 7.43 -4.07 0.64
CA ILE A 25 6.04 -4.53 0.83
C ILE A 25 5.33 -3.70 1.89
N ALA A 26 5.98 -3.43 3.01
CA ALA A 26 5.43 -2.58 4.07
C ALA A 26 5.14 -1.17 3.57
N GLY A 27 6.05 -0.59 2.80
CA GLY A 27 5.87 0.73 2.19
C GLY A 27 4.71 0.77 1.19
N LEU A 28 4.59 -0.24 0.32
CA LEU A 28 3.50 -0.37 -0.63
C LEU A 28 2.15 -0.52 0.08
N SER A 29 2.09 -1.35 1.11
CA SER A 29 0.88 -1.57 1.90
C SER A 29 0.40 -0.27 2.55
N THR A 30 1.31 0.49 3.16
CA THR A 30 1.02 1.78 3.76
C THR A 30 0.49 2.79 2.72
N ARG A 31 1.12 2.83 1.54
CA ARG A 31 0.69 3.71 0.46
C ARG A 31 -0.70 3.35 -0.06
N ILE A 32 -0.98 2.05 -0.23
CA ILE A 32 -2.29 1.55 -0.65
C ILE A 32 -3.36 1.98 0.37
N ASP A 33 -3.12 1.80 1.65
CA ASP A 33 -4.04 2.19 2.72
C ASP A 33 -4.32 3.69 2.70
N LYS A 34 -3.29 4.49 2.49
CA LYS A 34 -3.41 5.95 2.38
C LYS A 34 -4.31 6.35 1.20
N ILE A 35 -4.08 5.75 0.02
CA ILE A 35 -4.87 6.04 -1.18
C ILE A 35 -6.32 5.61 -0.99
N LYS A 36 -6.56 4.44 -0.38
CA LYS A 36 -7.92 3.98 -0.05
C LYS A 36 -8.64 4.95 0.88
N ALA A 37 -7.95 5.50 1.86
CA ALA A 37 -8.50 6.52 2.75
C ALA A 37 -8.87 7.79 1.97
N GLU A 38 -8.03 8.22 1.03
CA GLU A 38 -8.31 9.36 0.16
C GLU A 38 -9.52 9.11 -0.74
N VAL A 39 -9.69 7.89 -1.26
CA VAL A 39 -10.87 7.47 -2.02
C VAL A 39 -12.13 7.59 -1.15
N ASP A 40 -12.07 7.13 0.09
CA ASP A 40 -13.20 7.23 1.00
C ASP A 40 -13.57 8.69 1.32
N GLU A 41 -12.58 9.56 1.48
CA GLU A 41 -12.80 11.00 1.65
C GLU A 41 -13.49 11.61 0.43
N LEU A 42 -13.09 11.21 -0.79
CA LEU A 42 -13.71 11.67 -2.03
C LEU A 42 -15.16 11.18 -2.15
N LYS A 43 -15.44 9.94 -1.76
CA LYS A 43 -16.81 9.42 -1.73
C LYS A 43 -17.69 10.24 -0.79
N SER A 44 -17.18 10.59 0.38
CA SER A 44 -17.88 11.42 1.36
C SER A 44 -18.10 12.84 0.82
N ALA A 45 -17.10 13.42 0.17
CA ALA A 45 -17.20 14.74 -0.43
C ALA A 45 -18.26 14.78 -1.53
N ILE A 46 -18.31 13.76 -2.39
CA ILE A 46 -19.32 13.62 -3.43
C ILE A 46 -20.73 13.51 -2.82
N ALA A 47 -20.89 12.67 -1.80
CA ALA A 47 -22.16 12.51 -1.10
C ALA A 47 -22.62 13.84 -0.47
N GLY A 48 -21.69 14.57 0.15
CA GLY A 48 -21.97 15.91 0.71
C GLY A 48 -22.45 16.90 -0.35
N LYS A 49 -21.80 16.92 -1.51
CA LYS A 49 -22.20 17.80 -2.62
C LYS A 49 -23.58 17.43 -3.18
N ARG A 50 -23.91 16.16 -3.23
CA ARG A 50 -25.27 15.70 -3.65
C ARG A 50 -26.33 16.19 -2.68
N VAL A 51 -26.05 16.15 -1.39
CA VAL A 51 -26.96 16.71 -0.37
C VAL A 51 -27.13 18.21 -0.54
N GLU A 52 -26.04 18.95 -0.79
CA GLU A 52 -26.08 20.40 -1.07
C GLU A 52 -26.95 20.72 -2.28
N ILE A 53 -26.84 19.89 -3.35
CA ILE A 53 -27.68 20.05 -4.56
C ILE A 53 -29.17 19.86 -4.22
N GLU A 54 -29.49 18.82 -3.47
CA GLU A 54 -30.89 18.57 -3.09
C GLU A 54 -31.44 19.68 -2.21
N THR A 55 -30.66 20.19 -1.28
CA THR A 55 -31.02 21.36 -0.45
C THR A 55 -31.26 22.62 -1.32
N ALA A 56 -30.37 22.87 -2.28
CA ALA A 56 -30.48 24.02 -3.18
C ALA A 56 -31.71 23.90 -4.10
N LYS A 57 -31.99 22.70 -4.62
CA LYS A 57 -33.19 22.43 -5.43
C LYS A 57 -34.46 22.67 -4.63
N ALA A 58 -34.51 22.24 -3.38
CA ALA A 58 -35.64 22.50 -2.49
C ALA A 58 -35.84 24.00 -2.25
N SER A 59 -34.74 24.74 -2.06
CA SER A 59 -34.78 26.20 -1.91
C SER A 59 -35.33 26.89 -3.17
N VAL A 60 -34.90 26.45 -4.38
CA VAL A 60 -35.41 26.96 -5.66
C VAL A 60 -36.93 26.76 -5.75
N GLU A 61 -37.44 25.58 -5.44
CA GLU A 61 -38.85 25.27 -5.47
C GLU A 61 -39.65 26.14 -4.49
N LYS A 62 -39.11 26.33 -3.30
CA LYS A 62 -39.70 27.22 -2.28
C LYS A 62 -39.78 28.67 -2.77
N TYR A 63 -38.72 29.20 -3.34
CA TYR A 63 -38.67 30.56 -3.85
C TYR A 63 -39.60 30.75 -5.05
N LYS A 64 -39.70 29.79 -5.95
CA LYS A 64 -40.65 29.79 -7.08
C LYS A 64 -42.09 29.82 -6.58
N SER A 65 -42.41 29.03 -5.56
CA SER A 65 -43.73 29.02 -4.96
C SER A 65 -44.06 30.38 -4.30
N GLN A 66 -43.10 30.99 -3.64
CA GLN A 66 -43.25 32.31 -3.06
C GLN A 66 -43.49 33.40 -4.12
N GLN A 67 -42.77 33.31 -5.27
CA GLN A 67 -42.95 34.23 -6.40
C GLN A 67 -44.37 34.19 -6.96
N ASP A 68 -45.02 33.03 -7.00
CA ASP A 68 -46.38 32.86 -7.50
C ASP A 68 -47.41 33.62 -6.65
N ASN A 69 -47.08 33.86 -5.38
CA ASN A 69 -47.97 34.51 -4.41
C ASN A 69 -47.61 36.02 -4.13
N VAL A 70 -46.52 36.49 -4.70
CA VAL A 70 -46.04 37.88 -4.50
C VAL A 70 -46.71 38.83 -5.48
N ARG A 71 -47.13 39.98 -4.97
CA ARG A 71 -47.76 41.04 -5.80
C ARG A 71 -46.86 42.27 -5.99
N ASN A 72 -45.73 42.30 -5.29
CA ASN A 72 -44.76 43.39 -5.30
C ASN A 72 -43.60 43.05 -6.22
N ASN A 73 -43.30 43.89 -7.20
CA ASN A 73 -42.17 43.68 -8.11
C ASN A 73 -40.80 43.59 -7.41
N ARG A 74 -40.61 44.32 -6.32
CA ARG A 74 -39.38 44.36 -5.57
C ARG A 74 -39.09 43.00 -4.90
N GLU A 75 -40.11 42.39 -4.29
CA GLU A 75 -40.00 41.06 -3.70
C GLU A 75 -39.84 39.99 -4.76
N TYR A 76 -40.53 40.12 -5.90
CA TYR A 76 -40.38 39.22 -7.03
C TYR A 76 -38.95 39.23 -7.56
N ASP A 77 -38.35 40.39 -7.77
CA ASP A 77 -36.97 40.54 -8.24
C ASP A 77 -35.96 39.95 -7.25
N PHE A 78 -36.21 40.17 -5.96
CA PHE A 78 -35.38 39.59 -4.90
C PHE A 78 -35.39 38.07 -4.96
N LEU A 79 -36.57 37.47 -5.08
CA LEU A 79 -36.71 36.01 -5.21
C LEU A 79 -36.08 35.48 -6.49
N THR A 80 -36.15 36.22 -7.60
CA THR A 80 -35.45 35.87 -8.83
C THR A 80 -33.95 35.75 -8.63
N LYS A 81 -33.38 36.71 -7.91
CA LYS A 81 -31.94 36.71 -7.59
C LYS A 81 -31.55 35.55 -6.67
N GLU A 82 -32.41 35.24 -5.71
CA GLU A 82 -32.19 34.08 -4.83
C GLU A 82 -32.23 32.76 -5.61
N ILE A 83 -33.14 32.62 -6.56
CA ILE A 83 -33.24 31.45 -7.45
C ILE A 83 -31.98 31.36 -8.30
N GLU A 84 -31.54 32.45 -8.89
CA GLU A 84 -30.30 32.49 -9.68
C GLU A 84 -29.09 32.06 -8.84
N PHE A 85 -28.99 32.57 -7.62
CA PHE A 85 -27.90 32.19 -6.68
C PHE A 85 -27.91 30.68 -6.40
N GLN A 86 -29.06 30.12 -6.07
CA GLN A 86 -29.19 28.69 -5.80
C GLN A 86 -28.88 27.84 -7.04
N SER A 87 -29.30 28.31 -8.22
CA SER A 87 -29.00 27.62 -9.49
C SER A 87 -27.51 27.58 -9.78
N LEU A 88 -26.78 28.67 -9.49
CA LEU A 88 -25.32 28.72 -9.63
C LEU A 88 -24.64 27.81 -8.61
N GLU A 89 -25.16 27.72 -7.38
CA GLU A 89 -24.67 26.80 -6.37
C GLU A 89 -24.80 25.34 -6.83
N ILE A 90 -25.93 25.00 -7.46
CA ILE A 90 -26.17 23.66 -8.02
C ILE A 90 -25.13 23.37 -9.11
N GLU A 91 -24.91 24.31 -10.03
CA GLU A 91 -23.91 24.15 -11.09
C GLU A 91 -22.52 23.95 -10.54
N LEU A 92 -22.15 24.73 -9.51
CA LEU A 92 -20.85 24.61 -8.87
C LEU A 92 -20.68 23.26 -8.19
N CYS A 93 -21.71 22.78 -7.48
CA CYS A 93 -21.71 21.46 -6.86
C CYS A 93 -21.57 20.34 -7.89
N GLU A 94 -22.27 20.43 -9.02
CA GLU A 94 -22.17 19.46 -10.12
C GLU A 94 -20.76 19.42 -10.70
N LYS A 95 -20.14 20.59 -10.86
CA LYS A 95 -18.74 20.70 -11.31
C LYS A 95 -17.79 20.03 -10.32
N ARG A 96 -17.97 20.29 -9.04
CA ARG A 96 -17.15 19.69 -7.97
C ARG A 96 -17.31 18.17 -7.94
N ILE A 97 -18.52 17.66 -8.14
CA ILE A 97 -18.76 16.21 -8.20
C ILE A 97 -18.00 15.59 -9.37
N LYS A 98 -17.98 16.24 -10.53
CA LYS A 98 -17.20 15.75 -11.68
C LYS A 98 -15.70 15.71 -11.36
N GLU A 99 -15.17 16.76 -10.76
CA GLU A 99 -13.76 16.83 -10.36
C GLU A 99 -13.41 15.73 -9.35
N PHE A 100 -14.22 15.57 -8.31
CA PHE A 100 -14.02 14.54 -7.29
C PHE A 100 -14.16 13.13 -7.86
N SER A 101 -15.10 12.92 -8.77
CA SER A 101 -15.30 11.62 -9.43
C SER A 101 -14.11 11.23 -10.29
N ALA A 102 -13.56 12.19 -11.05
CA ALA A 102 -12.38 11.95 -11.87
C ALA A 102 -11.15 11.61 -10.99
N ASP A 103 -10.95 12.35 -9.90
CA ASP A 103 -9.87 12.10 -8.95
C ASP A 103 -10.02 10.73 -8.28
N ARG A 104 -11.24 10.38 -7.89
CA ARG A 104 -11.56 9.07 -7.32
C ARG A 104 -11.22 7.93 -8.28
N GLU A 105 -11.61 8.04 -9.54
CA GLU A 105 -11.31 7.02 -10.57
C GLU A 105 -9.81 6.84 -10.74
N GLU A 106 -9.06 7.94 -10.79
CA GLU A 106 -7.60 7.91 -10.90
C GLU A 106 -6.95 7.21 -9.70
N LYS A 107 -7.41 7.53 -8.49
CA LYS A 107 -6.91 6.91 -7.26
C LYS A 107 -7.28 5.44 -7.16
N GLU A 108 -8.48 5.06 -7.55
CA GLU A 108 -8.91 3.66 -7.58
C GLU A 108 -8.06 2.84 -8.57
N ALA A 109 -7.72 3.41 -9.72
CA ALA A 109 -6.82 2.78 -10.69
C ALA A 109 -5.41 2.62 -10.12
N GLU A 110 -4.92 3.61 -9.38
CA GLU A 110 -3.62 3.54 -8.70
C GLU A 110 -3.60 2.43 -7.64
N VAL A 111 -4.69 2.27 -6.89
CA VAL A 111 -4.82 1.19 -5.90
C VAL A 111 -4.71 -0.18 -6.57
N VAL A 112 -5.45 -0.39 -7.67
CA VAL A 112 -5.41 -1.65 -8.42
C VAL A 112 -3.99 -1.96 -8.89
N LYS A 113 -3.31 -0.97 -9.46
CA LYS A 113 -1.93 -1.11 -9.94
C LYS A 113 -0.99 -1.47 -8.80
N ASN A 114 -1.09 -0.77 -7.68
CA ASN A 114 -0.23 -1.00 -6.52
C ASN A 114 -0.51 -2.36 -5.87
N GLU A 115 -1.76 -2.82 -5.85
CA GLU A 115 -2.11 -4.14 -5.34
C GLU A 115 -1.50 -5.26 -6.19
N GLN A 116 -1.44 -5.07 -7.50
CA GLN A 116 -0.76 -6.01 -8.41
C GLN A 116 0.73 -6.07 -8.11
N ILE A 117 1.37 -4.91 -7.95
CA ILE A 117 2.80 -4.83 -7.59
C ILE A 117 3.04 -5.50 -6.24
N LEU A 118 2.17 -5.24 -5.27
CA LEU A 118 2.25 -5.85 -3.94
C LEU A 118 2.19 -7.38 -4.03
N SER A 119 1.26 -7.91 -4.81
CA SER A 119 1.13 -9.35 -5.02
C SER A 119 2.39 -9.96 -5.64
N GLU A 120 2.98 -9.30 -6.62
CA GLU A 120 4.24 -9.73 -7.25
C GLU A 120 5.40 -9.71 -6.26
N ARG A 121 5.51 -8.67 -5.45
CA ARG A 121 6.57 -8.56 -4.43
C ARG A 121 6.42 -9.61 -3.33
N GLN A 122 5.18 -9.95 -2.97
CA GLN A 122 4.91 -11.02 -2.01
C GLN A 122 5.38 -12.38 -2.53
N LYS A 123 5.17 -12.65 -3.81
CA LYS A 123 5.68 -13.88 -4.46
C LYS A 123 7.20 -13.90 -4.49
N ASP A 124 7.81 -12.77 -4.83
CA ASP A 124 9.28 -12.62 -4.82
C ASP A 124 9.83 -12.86 -3.41
N LEU A 125 9.15 -12.36 -2.40
CA LEU A 125 9.54 -12.55 -0.99
C LEU A 125 9.50 -14.02 -0.60
N GLU A 126 8.45 -14.75 -0.95
CA GLU A 126 8.34 -16.18 -0.68
C GLU A 126 9.49 -16.95 -1.31
N GLN A 127 9.82 -16.62 -2.56
CA GLN A 127 10.92 -17.25 -3.28
C GLN A 127 12.27 -16.95 -2.60
N LYS A 128 12.50 -15.71 -2.22
CA LYS A 128 13.75 -15.30 -1.54
C LYS A 128 13.88 -15.92 -0.17
N LYS A 129 12.80 -16.08 0.57
CA LYS A 129 12.79 -16.78 1.86
C LYS A 129 13.15 -18.26 1.68
N SER A 130 12.61 -18.91 0.63
CA SER A 130 12.93 -20.29 0.31
C SER A 130 14.41 -20.45 -0.03
N GLU A 131 14.97 -19.56 -0.85
CA GLU A 131 16.39 -19.54 -1.18
C GLU A 131 17.27 -19.35 0.07
N LEU A 132 16.84 -18.45 0.97
CA LEU A 132 17.53 -18.20 2.24
C LEU A 132 17.55 -19.46 3.10
N ASP A 133 16.43 -20.17 3.22
CA ASP A 133 16.32 -21.42 3.97
C ASP A 133 17.25 -22.50 3.43
N GLU A 134 17.36 -22.60 2.10
CA GLU A 134 18.29 -23.51 1.44
C GLU A 134 19.74 -23.18 1.79
N ILE A 135 20.10 -21.90 1.75
CA ILE A 135 21.46 -21.45 2.11
C ILE A 135 21.78 -21.77 3.56
N ILE A 136 20.83 -21.54 4.47
CA ILE A 136 20.98 -21.87 5.90
C ILE A 136 21.20 -23.38 6.08
N SER A 137 20.41 -24.19 5.38
CA SER A 137 20.51 -25.66 5.41
C SER A 137 21.87 -26.14 4.91
N GLU A 138 22.34 -25.63 3.78
CA GLU A 138 23.65 -25.95 3.21
C GLU A 138 24.79 -25.56 4.17
N THR A 139 24.69 -24.39 4.76
CA THR A 139 25.70 -23.88 5.72
C THR A 139 25.78 -24.80 6.94
N LYS A 140 24.65 -25.24 7.49
CA LYS A 140 24.60 -26.17 8.61
C LYS A 140 25.24 -27.51 8.25
N GLN A 141 24.96 -28.04 7.07
CA GLN A 141 25.54 -29.29 6.60
C GLN A 141 27.06 -29.19 6.47
N GLU A 142 27.56 -28.08 5.95
CA GLU A 142 29.00 -27.83 5.85
C GLU A 142 29.67 -27.73 7.22
N GLU A 143 29.04 -27.06 8.17
CA GLU A 143 29.53 -26.96 9.55
C GLU A 143 29.60 -28.33 10.23
N GLU A 144 28.58 -29.16 10.06
CA GLU A 144 28.54 -30.52 10.58
C GLU A 144 29.68 -31.39 9.99
N LYS A 145 29.89 -31.30 8.67
CA LYS A 145 30.98 -31.99 8.02
C LYS A 145 32.34 -31.57 8.55
N LEU A 146 32.54 -30.29 8.78
CA LEU A 146 33.79 -29.77 9.33
C LEU A 146 34.00 -30.22 10.76
N ARG A 147 32.94 -30.26 11.59
CA ARG A 147 33.01 -30.78 12.96
C ARG A 147 33.36 -32.26 12.97
N ASP A 148 32.75 -33.04 12.09
CA ASP A 148 33.04 -34.48 11.99
C ASP A 148 34.49 -34.74 11.57
N LYS A 149 35.00 -33.98 10.61
CA LYS A 149 36.41 -34.04 10.22
C LYS A 149 37.34 -33.65 11.35
N ALA A 150 36.98 -32.62 12.10
CA ALA A 150 37.79 -32.20 13.27
C ALA A 150 37.85 -33.29 14.35
N LYS A 151 36.70 -33.93 14.63
CA LYS A 151 36.63 -35.04 15.57
C LYS A 151 37.46 -36.25 15.10
N ASP A 152 37.38 -36.61 13.81
CA ASP A 152 38.18 -37.69 13.23
C ASP A 152 39.68 -37.41 13.35
N LEU A 153 40.10 -36.18 13.11
CA LEU A 153 41.49 -35.75 13.26
C LEU A 153 41.96 -35.82 14.72
N GLU A 154 41.14 -35.37 15.66
CA GLU A 154 41.43 -35.49 17.09
C GLU A 154 41.58 -36.96 17.49
N THR A 155 40.69 -37.81 17.07
CA THR A 155 40.70 -39.25 17.35
C THR A 155 41.97 -39.93 16.80
N LYS A 156 42.46 -39.49 15.65
CA LYS A 156 43.70 -40.01 15.07
C LYS A 156 44.96 -39.48 15.72
N ILE A 157 44.94 -38.27 16.26
CA ILE A 157 46.09 -37.60 16.91
C ILE A 157 46.31 -38.17 18.31
N GLU A 158 45.26 -38.31 19.13
CA GLU A 158 45.35 -38.84 20.47
C GLU A 158 46.07 -40.22 20.60
N PRO A 159 45.75 -41.23 19.83
CA PRO A 159 46.46 -42.48 19.89
C PRO A 159 47.95 -42.38 19.57
N ARG A 160 48.32 -41.53 18.65
CA ARG A 160 49.72 -41.28 18.29
C ARG A 160 50.50 -40.63 19.42
N LEU A 161 49.88 -39.66 20.09
CA LEU A 161 50.47 -38.96 21.24
C LEU A 161 50.64 -39.91 22.42
N LEU A 162 49.66 -40.75 22.71
CA LEU A 162 49.70 -41.77 23.72
C LEU A 162 50.81 -42.78 23.51
N GLN A 163 51.02 -43.21 22.25
CA GLN A 163 52.12 -44.12 21.89
C GLN A 163 53.48 -43.43 22.09
N SER A 164 53.62 -42.16 21.83
CA SER A 164 54.85 -41.41 22.05
C SER A 164 55.20 -41.28 23.51
N PHE A 165 54.23 -41.19 24.40
CA PHE A 165 54.42 -41.09 25.85
C PHE A 165 54.72 -42.45 26.52
N LYS A 166 54.37 -43.56 25.92
CA LYS A 166 54.61 -44.90 26.43
C LYS A 166 56.02 -45.42 26.19
N ARG A 167 56.83 -44.71 25.42
CA ARG A 167 58.25 -45.03 25.22
C ARG A 167 59.09 -44.30 26.24
#